data_2a1fc2929107e4426de778c580c04495
#
_entry.id   2a1fc2929107e4426de778c580c04495
#
_cell.length_a   1.000
_cell.length_b   1.000
_cell.length_c   1.000
_cell.angle_alpha   90.00
_cell.angle_beta   90.00
_cell.angle_gamma   90.00
#
_symmetry.space_group_name_H-M   'P 1'
#
loop_
_entity.id
_entity.type
_entity.pdbx_description
1 polymer ?
#
loop_
_entity_poly.entity_id
_entity_poly.type
_entity_poly.pdbx_seq_one_letter_code
_entity_poly.pdbx_strand_id
1 'polypeptide(L)'
;MRRSFTNIFGNASSVDPERRNAVLLIGGISLVVVFAFFLIAYGYYTDRVEPRRENVLRVGDRHFNYAYVERRIESDVARGLFDPSDIQNSITQSLARLQREELIRIIAKERGVTASQEDIDAGIRATLGLGGDVTHDEMASILRREMIRIKLPLDDYLETIEADVLRDKVEAQFTDPLPAESEQVNLNLIAAGSQSNAILAKQALDAGQPFADVAKQYSQDESASAGGAFGWSPKELLDPELAGIAFSISGRSDVIETTKDFYIIEVLDKQVREVTREMKIDIGNQEFQALLEVAFNNTILVYNLKPEQVQSLANRVGAAIPGG
;
A
#
# COMPACT_ATOMS: atom_id res chain seq x y z
N MET A 1 -8.20 -39.11 -93.33
CA MET A 1 -8.99 -39.11 -92.08
C MET A 1 -8.59 -37.92 -91.23
N ARG A 2 -9.33 -36.82 -91.29
CA ARG A 2 -9.13 -35.63 -90.46
C ARG A 2 -10.19 -35.72 -89.37
N ARG A 3 -9.74 -35.83 -88.07
CA ARG A 3 -10.62 -35.68 -86.90
C ARG A 3 -10.60 -34.21 -86.47
N SER A 4 -11.80 -33.61 -86.55
CA SER A 4 -12.07 -32.26 -86.02
C SER A 4 -12.08 -32.24 -84.54
N PHE A 5 -11.22 -31.37 -83.89
CA PHE A 5 -11.33 -31.03 -82.49
C PHE A 5 -12.36 -29.92 -82.30
N THR A 6 -13.48 -30.30 -81.76
CA THR A 6 -14.57 -29.37 -81.41
C THR A 6 -14.18 -28.66 -80.05
N ASN A 7 -14.32 -27.33 -80.08
CA ASN A 7 -14.11 -26.41 -78.97
C ASN A 7 -14.89 -26.81 -77.72
N ILE A 8 -14.24 -27.00 -76.64
CA ILE A 8 -14.77 -27.06 -75.28
C ILE A 8 -14.44 -25.73 -74.58
N PHE A 9 -14.97 -24.65 -75.06
CA PHE A 9 -15.12 -23.44 -74.27
C PHE A 9 -16.58 -23.19 -74.04
N GLY A 10 -17.08 -23.67 -72.89
CA GLY A 10 -18.44 -23.39 -72.47
C GLY A 10 -18.62 -21.89 -72.29
N ASN A 11 -19.79 -21.43 -72.82
CA ASN A 11 -20.30 -20.11 -72.66
C ASN A 11 -20.16 -19.61 -71.24
N ALA A 12 -19.43 -18.56 -71.07
CA ALA A 12 -19.51 -17.74 -69.85
C ALA A 12 -20.96 -17.18 -69.86
N SER A 13 -21.84 -17.75 -69.04
CA SER A 13 -23.19 -17.29 -68.81
C SER A 13 -23.11 -15.81 -68.43
N SER A 14 -23.60 -14.94 -69.25
CA SER A 14 -23.80 -13.52 -68.96
C SER A 14 -24.71 -13.44 -67.76
N VAL A 15 -24.10 -13.07 -66.62
CA VAL A 15 -24.81 -12.82 -65.34
C VAL A 15 -25.81 -11.70 -65.68
N ASP A 16 -27.09 -11.98 -65.51
CA ASP A 16 -28.21 -11.07 -65.72
C ASP A 16 -27.86 -9.70 -65.02
N PRO A 17 -27.92 -8.59 -65.80
CA PRO A 17 -27.54 -7.28 -65.29
C PRO A 17 -28.33 -6.87 -64.03
N GLU A 18 -29.56 -7.34 -63.90
CA GLU A 18 -30.38 -7.09 -62.70
C GLU A 18 -29.86 -7.85 -61.49
N ARG A 19 -29.45 -9.10 -61.63
CA ARG A 19 -28.82 -9.87 -60.55
C ARG A 19 -27.47 -9.28 -60.14
N ARG A 20 -26.67 -8.82 -61.07
CA ARG A 20 -25.40 -8.15 -60.78
C ARG A 20 -25.60 -6.86 -60.00
N ASN A 21 -26.57 -6.05 -60.40
CA ASN A 21 -26.89 -4.81 -59.70
C ASN A 21 -27.48 -5.08 -58.29
N ALA A 22 -28.31 -6.10 -58.12
CA ALA A 22 -28.86 -6.51 -56.83
C ALA A 22 -27.72 -7.01 -55.90
N VAL A 23 -26.76 -7.82 -56.38
CA VAL A 23 -25.62 -8.27 -55.61
C VAL A 23 -24.71 -7.11 -55.21
N LEU A 24 -24.44 -6.15 -56.09
CA LEU A 24 -23.67 -4.95 -55.78
C LEU A 24 -24.39 -4.06 -54.75
N LEU A 25 -25.71 -3.94 -54.84
CA LEU A 25 -26.51 -3.14 -53.91
C LEU A 25 -26.57 -3.80 -52.53
N ILE A 26 -26.79 -5.12 -52.46
CA ILE A 26 -26.74 -5.89 -51.18
C ILE A 26 -25.34 -5.87 -50.62
N GLY A 27 -24.30 -6.06 -51.42
CA GLY A 27 -22.89 -5.98 -50.99
C GLY A 27 -22.53 -4.60 -50.46
N GLY A 28 -23.01 -3.53 -51.15
CA GLY A 28 -22.82 -2.15 -50.67
C GLY A 28 -23.53 -1.86 -49.36
N ILE A 29 -24.79 -2.30 -49.21
CA ILE A 29 -25.52 -2.16 -47.93
C ILE A 29 -24.83 -2.96 -46.81
N SER A 30 -24.42 -4.20 -47.08
CA SER A 30 -23.72 -5.03 -46.12
C SER A 30 -22.42 -4.38 -45.66
N LEU A 31 -21.67 -3.77 -46.58
CA LEU A 31 -20.41 -3.08 -46.26
C LEU A 31 -20.66 -1.84 -45.37
N VAL A 32 -21.70 -1.07 -45.66
CA VAL A 32 -22.12 0.08 -44.82
C VAL A 32 -22.52 -0.37 -43.42
N VAL A 33 -23.29 -1.47 -43.32
CA VAL A 33 -23.69 -2.02 -42.00
C VAL A 33 -22.49 -2.50 -41.21
N VAL A 34 -21.56 -3.25 -41.84
CA VAL A 34 -20.32 -3.70 -41.20
C VAL A 34 -19.46 -2.52 -40.75
N PHE A 35 -19.36 -1.48 -41.61
CA PHE A 35 -18.62 -0.26 -41.25
C PHE A 35 -19.27 0.51 -40.09
N ALA A 36 -20.61 0.58 -40.06
CA ALA A 36 -21.34 1.19 -38.94
C ALA A 36 -21.10 0.42 -37.64
N PHE A 37 -21.14 -0.93 -37.66
CA PHE A 37 -20.77 -1.76 -36.50
C PHE A 37 -19.34 -1.56 -36.09
N PHE A 38 -18.40 -1.45 -37.02
CA PHE A 38 -17.01 -1.16 -36.74
C PHE A 38 -16.85 0.20 -36.05
N LEU A 39 -17.55 1.25 -36.55
CA LEU A 39 -17.49 2.59 -35.90
C LEU A 39 -18.08 2.57 -34.48
N ILE A 40 -19.19 1.84 -34.26
CA ILE A 40 -19.78 1.70 -32.94
C ILE A 40 -18.84 0.92 -32.03
N ALA A 41 -18.27 -0.19 -32.50
CA ALA A 41 -17.31 -0.99 -31.74
C ALA A 41 -16.03 -0.20 -31.44
N TYR A 42 -15.54 0.58 -32.40
CA TYR A 42 -14.38 1.46 -32.23
C TYR A 42 -14.66 2.58 -31.22
N GLY A 43 -15.81 3.26 -31.34
CA GLY A 43 -16.23 4.27 -30.37
C GLY A 43 -16.38 3.68 -28.97
N TYR A 44 -17.01 2.50 -28.85
CA TYR A 44 -17.10 1.81 -27.57
C TYR A 44 -15.71 1.44 -27.01
N TYR A 45 -14.80 0.98 -27.86
CA TYR A 45 -13.44 0.64 -27.46
C TYR A 45 -12.68 1.86 -26.96
N THR A 46 -12.69 2.97 -27.72
CA THR A 46 -11.98 4.20 -27.36
C THR A 46 -12.54 4.88 -26.12
N ASP A 47 -13.88 4.85 -25.95
CA ASP A 47 -14.53 5.55 -24.83
C ASP A 47 -14.58 4.72 -23.54
N ARG A 48 -14.60 3.39 -23.64
CA ARG A 48 -14.85 2.52 -22.50
C ARG A 48 -13.72 1.56 -22.15
N VAL A 49 -12.99 1.06 -23.16
CA VAL A 49 -11.99 0.01 -22.96
C VAL A 49 -10.58 0.58 -22.86
N GLU A 50 -10.21 1.45 -23.78
CA GLU A 50 -8.86 2.03 -23.83
C GLU A 50 -8.50 2.82 -22.56
N PRO A 51 -9.36 3.75 -22.04
CA PRO A 51 -9.06 4.48 -20.82
C PRO A 51 -8.87 3.59 -19.59
N ARG A 52 -9.55 2.43 -19.56
CA ARG A 52 -9.42 1.47 -18.45
C ARG A 52 -8.12 0.66 -18.48
N ARG A 53 -7.45 0.58 -19.63
CA ARG A 53 -6.17 -0.10 -19.82
C ARG A 53 -4.98 0.83 -19.65
N GLU A 54 -5.21 2.13 -19.56
CA GLU A 54 -4.15 3.12 -19.37
C GLU A 54 -3.45 2.92 -18.03
N ASN A 55 -2.12 2.94 -18.03
CA ASN A 55 -1.33 2.86 -16.81
C ASN A 55 -1.38 4.21 -16.09
N VAL A 56 -1.93 4.20 -14.87
CA VAL A 56 -2.16 5.40 -14.06
C VAL A 56 -1.28 5.48 -12.81
N LEU A 57 -0.66 4.35 -12.43
CA LEU A 57 0.30 4.29 -11.34
C LEU A 57 1.46 3.38 -11.77
N ARG A 58 2.69 3.79 -11.46
CA ARG A 58 3.89 2.98 -11.57
C ARG A 58 4.65 3.03 -10.26
N VAL A 59 5.05 1.86 -9.77
CA VAL A 59 5.92 1.71 -8.60
C VAL A 59 7.07 0.78 -8.98
N GLY A 60 8.27 1.32 -9.08
CA GLY A 60 9.42 0.58 -9.60
C GLY A 60 9.18 0.08 -11.03
N ASP A 61 9.21 -1.22 -11.21
CA ASP A 61 8.99 -1.87 -12.52
C ASP A 61 7.51 -2.25 -12.76
N ARG A 62 6.69 -2.21 -11.72
CA ARG A 62 5.29 -2.60 -11.82
C ARG A 62 4.39 -1.44 -12.26
N HIS A 63 3.53 -1.73 -13.22
CA HIS A 63 2.55 -0.80 -13.77
C HIS A 63 1.13 -1.24 -13.36
N PHE A 64 0.33 -0.27 -12.91
CA PHE A 64 -1.07 -0.48 -12.55
C PHE A 64 -1.96 0.32 -13.48
N ASN A 65 -2.85 -0.38 -14.19
CA ASN A 65 -3.82 0.28 -15.06
C ASN A 65 -4.99 0.85 -14.28
N TYR A 66 -5.74 1.76 -14.91
CA TYR A 66 -6.88 2.42 -14.29
C TYR A 66 -7.92 1.43 -13.76
N ALA A 67 -8.23 0.35 -14.51
CA ALA A 67 -9.21 -0.64 -14.07
C ALA A 67 -8.81 -1.38 -12.80
N TYR A 68 -7.52 -1.66 -12.61
CA TYR A 68 -7.00 -2.25 -11.38
C TYR A 68 -7.12 -1.27 -10.21
N VAL A 69 -6.65 -0.03 -10.41
CA VAL A 69 -6.73 1.03 -9.38
C VAL A 69 -8.18 1.30 -8.98
N GLU A 70 -9.09 1.38 -9.95
CA GLU A 70 -10.53 1.55 -9.73
C GLU A 70 -11.09 0.46 -8.81
N ARG A 71 -10.85 -0.84 -9.12
CA ARG A 71 -11.32 -1.96 -8.29
C ARG A 71 -10.76 -1.92 -6.87
N ARG A 72 -9.49 -1.53 -6.71
CA ARG A 72 -8.84 -1.44 -5.40
C ARG A 72 -9.48 -0.34 -4.56
N ILE A 73 -9.73 0.85 -5.13
CA ILE A 73 -10.40 1.96 -4.45
C ILE A 73 -11.85 1.58 -4.06
N GLU A 74 -12.62 1.00 -5.01
CA GLU A 74 -13.98 0.53 -4.72
C GLU A 74 -13.99 -0.52 -3.59
N SER A 75 -13.02 -1.43 -3.58
CA SER A 75 -12.87 -2.44 -2.54
C SER A 75 -12.49 -1.84 -1.19
N ASP A 76 -11.56 -0.90 -1.14
CA ASP A 76 -11.13 -0.24 0.09
C ASP A 76 -12.30 0.52 0.75
N VAL A 77 -13.12 1.19 -0.05
CA VAL A 77 -14.35 1.84 0.44
C VAL A 77 -15.40 0.81 0.90
N ALA A 78 -15.60 -0.29 0.14
CA ALA A 78 -16.52 -1.36 0.54
C ALA A 78 -16.12 -2.09 1.83
N ARG A 79 -14.82 -2.07 2.15
CA ARG A 79 -14.26 -2.58 3.42
C ARG A 79 -14.39 -1.58 4.57
N GLY A 80 -14.79 -0.35 4.30
CA GLY A 80 -14.88 0.72 5.29
C GLY A 80 -13.52 1.27 5.73
N LEU A 81 -12.49 1.10 4.91
CA LEU A 81 -11.14 1.60 5.23
C LEU A 81 -11.05 3.13 5.07
N PHE A 82 -11.91 3.71 4.26
CA PHE A 82 -11.93 5.15 3.97
C PHE A 82 -13.35 5.69 3.97
N ASP A 83 -13.49 6.98 4.27
CA ASP A 83 -14.77 7.68 4.26
C ASP A 83 -15.20 7.96 2.81
N PRO A 84 -16.31 7.38 2.35
CA PRO A 84 -16.79 7.61 0.99
C PRO A 84 -17.27 9.04 0.75
N SER A 85 -17.51 9.86 1.79
CA SER A 85 -17.87 11.27 1.66
C SER A 85 -16.68 12.16 1.28
N ASP A 86 -15.44 11.72 1.57
CA ASP A 86 -14.19 12.36 1.15
C ASP A 86 -13.46 11.51 0.11
N ILE A 87 -14.00 11.53 -1.12
CA ILE A 87 -13.48 10.68 -2.21
C ILE A 87 -12.05 11.04 -2.62
N GLN A 88 -11.66 12.31 -2.55
CA GLN A 88 -10.30 12.73 -2.91
C GLN A 88 -9.27 12.13 -1.94
N ASN A 89 -9.55 12.19 -0.66
CA ASN A 89 -8.73 11.57 0.36
C ASN A 89 -8.73 10.04 0.24
N SER A 90 -9.89 9.43 -0.03
CA SER A 90 -10.02 7.99 -0.27
C SER A 90 -9.16 7.51 -1.45
N ILE A 91 -9.16 8.25 -2.57
CA ILE A 91 -8.31 7.96 -3.73
C ILE A 91 -6.84 8.07 -3.34
N THR A 92 -6.43 9.14 -2.68
CA THR A 92 -5.05 9.38 -2.28
C THR A 92 -4.54 8.28 -1.34
N GLN A 93 -5.34 7.90 -0.35
CA GLN A 93 -4.98 6.86 0.61
C GLN A 93 -4.92 5.47 -0.03
N SER A 94 -5.85 5.14 -0.95
CA SER A 94 -5.81 3.88 -1.70
C SER A 94 -4.57 3.78 -2.61
N LEU A 95 -4.18 4.88 -3.27
CA LEU A 95 -2.96 4.93 -4.07
C LEU A 95 -1.70 4.75 -3.20
N ALA A 96 -1.65 5.43 -2.06
CA ALA A 96 -0.56 5.29 -1.09
C ALA A 96 -0.46 3.85 -0.55
N ARG A 97 -1.61 3.19 -0.33
CA ARG A 97 -1.66 1.79 0.06
C ARG A 97 -1.12 0.86 -1.02
N LEU A 98 -1.55 1.03 -2.28
CA LEU A 98 -1.02 0.26 -3.42
C LEU A 98 0.50 0.42 -3.56
N GLN A 99 0.97 1.65 -3.43
CA GLN A 99 2.39 1.96 -3.44
C GLN A 99 3.12 1.23 -2.31
N ARG A 100 2.59 1.30 -1.09
CA ARG A 100 3.17 0.62 0.09
C ARG A 100 3.24 -0.90 -0.11
N GLU A 101 2.17 -1.53 -0.60
CA GLU A 101 2.14 -2.96 -0.89
C GLU A 101 3.24 -3.38 -1.89
N GLU A 102 3.49 -2.57 -2.90
CA GLU A 102 4.55 -2.85 -3.88
C GLU A 102 5.95 -2.62 -3.30
N LEU A 103 6.14 -1.58 -2.49
CA LEU A 103 7.39 -1.36 -1.76
C LEU A 103 7.70 -2.52 -0.82
N ILE A 104 6.69 -3.09 -0.15
CA ILE A 104 6.83 -4.30 0.69
C ILE A 104 7.37 -5.46 -0.15
N ARG A 105 6.85 -5.69 -1.37
CA ARG A 105 7.35 -6.75 -2.26
C ARG A 105 8.80 -6.51 -2.70
N ILE A 106 9.16 -5.27 -2.99
CA ILE A 106 10.54 -4.89 -3.32
C ILE A 106 11.47 -5.19 -2.15
N ILE A 107 11.11 -4.74 -0.94
CA ILE A 107 11.88 -4.99 0.28
C ILE A 107 12.02 -6.51 0.55
N ALA A 108 10.90 -7.24 0.50
CA ALA A 108 10.89 -8.68 0.72
C ALA A 108 11.81 -9.41 -0.26
N LYS A 109 11.75 -9.05 -1.56
CA LYS A 109 12.62 -9.61 -2.60
C LYS A 109 14.09 -9.32 -2.32
N GLU A 110 14.45 -8.09 -1.97
CA GLU A 110 15.83 -7.70 -1.65
C GLU A 110 16.37 -8.44 -0.42
N ARG A 111 15.50 -8.75 0.53
CA ARG A 111 15.83 -9.49 1.76
C ARG A 111 15.70 -11.00 1.65
N GLY A 112 15.33 -11.52 0.48
CA GLY A 112 15.14 -12.96 0.26
C GLY A 112 13.93 -13.56 0.98
N VAL A 113 12.93 -12.73 1.34
CA VAL A 113 11.68 -13.14 1.99
C VAL A 113 10.65 -13.53 0.94
N THR A 114 9.99 -14.66 1.13
CA THR A 114 8.93 -15.16 0.26
C THR A 114 7.73 -15.62 1.08
N ALA A 115 6.53 -15.54 0.51
CA ALA A 115 5.31 -16.09 1.08
C ALA A 115 5.03 -17.46 0.43
N SER A 116 4.89 -18.49 1.23
CA SER A 116 4.43 -19.83 0.81
C SER A 116 2.90 -19.86 0.73
N GLN A 117 2.35 -20.90 0.12
CA GLN A 117 0.88 -21.10 0.11
C GLN A 117 0.32 -21.23 1.54
N GLU A 118 1.05 -21.89 2.44
CA GLU A 118 0.66 -22.03 3.85
C GLU A 118 0.62 -20.65 4.56
N ASP A 119 1.60 -19.79 4.28
CA ASP A 119 1.60 -18.40 4.81
C ASP A 119 0.39 -17.61 4.29
N ILE A 120 0.04 -17.75 3.02
CA ILE A 120 -1.13 -17.09 2.41
C ILE A 120 -2.43 -17.60 3.04
N ASP A 121 -2.57 -18.92 3.21
CA ASP A 121 -3.75 -19.51 3.85
C ASP A 121 -3.89 -19.05 5.31
N ALA A 122 -2.79 -18.94 6.04
CA ALA A 122 -2.77 -18.39 7.40
C ALA A 122 -3.15 -16.90 7.40
N GLY A 123 -2.63 -16.11 6.46
CA GLY A 123 -2.98 -14.70 6.28
C GLY A 123 -4.46 -14.49 5.97
N ILE A 124 -5.06 -15.32 5.11
CA ILE A 124 -6.50 -15.30 4.83
C ILE A 124 -7.30 -15.58 6.12
N ARG A 125 -6.91 -16.62 6.88
CA ARG A 125 -7.57 -16.96 8.15
C ARG A 125 -7.50 -15.81 9.15
N ALA A 126 -6.34 -15.22 9.32
CA ALA A 126 -6.14 -14.09 10.21
C ALA A 126 -6.99 -12.88 9.79
N THR A 127 -6.98 -12.52 8.51
CA THR A 127 -7.74 -11.37 7.98
C THR A 127 -9.26 -11.56 8.11
N LEU A 128 -9.76 -12.80 7.94
CA LEU A 128 -11.19 -13.11 8.04
C LEU A 128 -11.61 -13.51 9.46
N GLY A 129 -10.71 -13.53 10.44
CA GLY A 129 -10.99 -13.92 11.82
C GLY A 129 -11.40 -15.39 11.96
N LEU A 130 -10.85 -16.30 11.12
CA LEU A 130 -11.23 -17.72 11.10
C LEU A 130 -10.36 -18.53 12.05
N GLY A 131 -11.02 -19.36 12.88
CA GLY A 131 -10.34 -20.32 13.75
C GLY A 131 -9.69 -21.49 12.98
N GLY A 132 -8.85 -22.26 13.68
CA GLY A 132 -8.18 -23.43 13.10
C GLY A 132 -9.12 -24.60 12.77
N ASP A 133 -10.33 -24.59 13.33
CA ASP A 133 -11.41 -25.59 13.13
C ASP A 133 -12.15 -25.38 11.78
N VAL A 134 -12.02 -24.24 11.14
CA VAL A 134 -12.65 -23.95 9.84
C VAL A 134 -11.96 -24.77 8.75
N THR A 135 -12.74 -25.62 8.08
CA THR A 135 -12.24 -26.46 6.97
C THR A 135 -11.87 -25.62 5.75
N HIS A 136 -11.09 -26.19 4.83
CA HIS A 136 -10.70 -25.52 3.59
C HIS A 136 -11.91 -25.14 2.73
N ASP A 137 -12.91 -26.00 2.62
CA ASP A 137 -14.13 -25.75 1.83
C ASP A 137 -14.99 -24.63 2.44
N GLU A 138 -15.09 -24.57 3.76
CA GLU A 138 -15.76 -23.49 4.47
C GLU A 138 -15.03 -22.16 4.27
N MET A 139 -13.70 -22.14 4.42
CA MET A 139 -12.87 -20.97 4.14
C MET A 139 -13.07 -20.47 2.70
N ALA A 140 -13.05 -21.39 1.71
CA ALA A 140 -13.28 -21.02 0.30
C ALA A 140 -14.68 -20.44 0.08
N SER A 141 -15.69 -20.91 0.83
CA SER A 141 -17.07 -20.41 0.77
C SER A 141 -17.19 -19.01 1.40
N ILE A 142 -16.52 -18.79 2.54
CA ILE A 142 -16.45 -17.49 3.21
C ILE A 142 -15.74 -16.48 2.31
N LEU A 143 -14.59 -16.88 1.76
CA LEU A 143 -13.77 -16.05 0.87
C LEU A 143 -14.56 -15.60 -0.36
N ARG A 144 -15.32 -16.51 -1.01
CA ARG A 144 -16.19 -16.13 -2.15
C ARG A 144 -17.22 -15.08 -1.78
N ARG A 145 -17.89 -15.21 -0.62
CA ARG A 145 -18.85 -14.21 -0.15
C ARG A 145 -18.18 -12.86 0.10
N GLU A 146 -16.99 -12.90 0.69
CA GLU A 146 -16.20 -11.69 0.94
C GLU A 146 -15.81 -10.99 -0.37
N MET A 147 -15.33 -11.73 -1.37
CA MET A 147 -14.98 -11.17 -2.70
C MET A 147 -16.18 -10.48 -3.37
N ILE A 148 -17.37 -11.06 -3.26
CA ILE A 148 -18.60 -10.44 -3.77
C ILE A 148 -18.90 -9.15 -2.99
N ARG A 149 -18.78 -9.18 -1.66
CA ARG A 149 -19.06 -8.03 -0.79
C ARG A 149 -18.13 -6.85 -1.07
N ILE A 150 -16.82 -7.12 -1.19
CA ILE A 150 -15.81 -6.10 -1.42
C ILE A 150 -15.58 -5.78 -2.90
N LYS A 151 -16.27 -6.47 -3.82
CA LYS A 151 -16.17 -6.30 -5.28
C LYS A 151 -14.74 -6.45 -5.83
N LEU A 152 -13.93 -7.32 -5.23
CA LEU A 152 -12.54 -7.53 -5.61
C LEU A 152 -12.36 -8.95 -6.17
N PRO A 153 -11.71 -9.13 -7.34
CA PRO A 153 -11.28 -10.44 -7.82
C PRO A 153 -10.36 -11.15 -6.82
N LEU A 154 -10.41 -12.48 -6.80
CA LEU A 154 -9.62 -13.28 -5.88
C LEU A 154 -8.11 -13.00 -6.03
N ASP A 155 -7.61 -12.92 -7.26
CA ASP A 155 -6.19 -12.67 -7.53
C ASP A 155 -5.75 -11.32 -6.95
N ASP A 156 -6.55 -10.25 -7.17
CA ASP A 156 -6.28 -8.92 -6.64
C ASP A 156 -6.32 -8.93 -5.08
N TYR A 157 -7.19 -9.76 -4.48
CA TYR A 157 -7.26 -9.92 -3.02
C TYR A 157 -6.04 -10.65 -2.46
N LEU A 158 -5.65 -11.75 -3.10
CA LEU A 158 -4.47 -12.52 -2.69
C LEU A 158 -3.20 -11.68 -2.72
N GLU A 159 -3.09 -10.74 -3.66
CA GLU A 159 -1.99 -9.77 -3.67
C GLU A 159 -1.96 -8.90 -2.39
N THR A 160 -3.12 -8.55 -1.81
CA THR A 160 -3.14 -7.79 -0.55
C THR A 160 -2.67 -8.65 0.63
N ILE A 161 -3.14 -9.89 0.68
CA ILE A 161 -2.74 -10.86 1.72
C ILE A 161 -1.24 -11.15 1.63
N GLU A 162 -0.73 -11.36 0.41
CA GLU A 162 0.71 -11.58 0.19
C GLU A 162 1.54 -10.41 0.74
N ALA A 163 1.15 -9.17 0.45
CA ALA A 163 1.87 -8.01 0.94
C ALA A 163 1.87 -7.94 2.49
N ASP A 164 0.75 -8.25 3.14
CA ASP A 164 0.66 -8.27 4.59
C ASP A 164 1.54 -9.39 5.18
N VAL A 165 1.49 -10.60 4.60
CA VAL A 165 2.35 -11.74 4.99
C VAL A 165 3.83 -11.41 4.80
N LEU A 166 4.21 -10.81 3.68
CA LEU A 166 5.60 -10.42 3.42
C LEU A 166 6.07 -9.38 4.42
N ARG A 167 5.23 -8.38 4.77
CA ARG A 167 5.55 -7.41 5.81
C ARG A 167 5.84 -8.10 7.13
N ASP A 168 4.92 -8.94 7.61
CA ASP A 168 5.06 -9.62 8.89
C ASP A 168 6.32 -10.49 8.94
N LYS A 169 6.66 -11.16 7.84
CA LYS A 169 7.90 -11.96 7.73
C LYS A 169 9.16 -11.11 7.67
N VAL A 170 9.12 -9.91 7.08
CA VAL A 170 10.23 -8.96 7.12
C VAL A 170 10.41 -8.41 8.53
N GLU A 171 9.33 -8.02 9.21
CA GLU A 171 9.36 -7.56 10.60
C GLU A 171 9.92 -8.65 11.54
N ALA A 172 9.55 -9.92 11.32
CA ALA A 172 10.07 -11.06 12.08
C ALA A 172 11.60 -11.19 12.00
N GLN A 173 12.23 -10.79 10.89
CA GLN A 173 13.69 -10.79 10.78
C GLN A 173 14.38 -9.88 11.82
N PHE A 174 13.70 -8.84 12.30
CA PHE A 174 14.21 -7.94 13.33
C PHE A 174 13.82 -8.38 14.74
N THR A 175 12.65 -8.99 14.89
CA THR A 175 12.09 -9.31 16.21
C THR A 175 12.47 -10.70 16.72
N ASP A 176 12.59 -11.70 15.84
CA ASP A 176 12.94 -13.06 16.22
C ASP A 176 14.33 -13.21 16.87
N PRO A 177 15.38 -12.47 16.41
CA PRO A 177 16.69 -12.53 17.01
C PRO A 177 16.79 -11.85 18.38
N LEU A 178 15.78 -11.07 18.79
CA LEU A 178 15.81 -10.32 20.03
C LEU A 178 15.81 -11.28 21.24
N PRO A 179 16.67 -11.03 22.24
CA PRO A 179 16.71 -11.85 23.45
C PRO A 179 15.42 -11.72 24.25
N ALA A 180 15.16 -12.67 25.15
CA ALA A 180 14.03 -12.58 26.07
C ALA A 180 14.21 -11.44 27.08
N GLU A 181 15.46 -11.15 27.45
CA GLU A 181 15.84 -10.06 28.37
C GLU A 181 16.99 -9.25 27.78
N SER A 182 16.96 -7.94 27.98
CA SER A 182 18.04 -7.03 27.58
C SER A 182 18.27 -5.98 28.67
N GLU A 183 19.44 -5.34 28.64
CA GLU A 183 19.66 -4.13 29.44
C GLU A 183 18.72 -3.03 28.92
N GLN A 184 18.01 -2.40 29.84
CA GLN A 184 17.08 -1.30 29.57
C GLN A 184 17.41 -0.13 30.47
N VAL A 185 17.14 1.08 30.00
CA VAL A 185 17.26 2.32 30.77
C VAL A 185 15.87 2.84 31.09
N ASN A 186 15.69 3.30 32.34
CA ASN A 186 14.54 4.08 32.75
C ASN A 186 14.92 5.55 32.66
N LEU A 187 14.25 6.33 31.85
CA LEU A 187 14.65 7.72 31.65
C LEU A 187 13.44 8.68 31.54
N ASN A 188 13.72 9.93 31.86
CA ASN A 188 12.90 11.08 31.49
C ASN A 188 13.51 11.71 30.24
N LEU A 189 12.64 12.28 29.36
CA LEU A 189 13.00 12.80 28.04
C LEU A 189 12.40 14.20 27.81
N ILE A 190 13.20 15.08 27.24
CA ILE A 190 12.77 16.33 26.60
C ILE A 190 13.23 16.28 25.14
N ALA A 191 12.28 16.34 24.20
CA ALA A 191 12.51 16.56 22.77
C ALA A 191 12.15 17.99 22.43
N ALA A 192 13.13 18.85 22.17
CA ALA A 192 12.93 20.31 22.23
C ALA A 192 12.45 20.94 20.90
N GLY A 193 12.44 20.19 19.78
CA GLY A 193 12.04 20.66 18.45
C GLY A 193 12.97 21.70 17.82
N SER A 194 13.89 22.28 18.58
CA SER A 194 14.90 23.23 18.09
C SER A 194 16.06 23.38 19.08
N GLN A 195 17.21 23.74 18.55
CA GLN A 195 18.40 24.03 19.37
C GLN A 195 18.16 25.13 20.41
N SER A 196 17.44 26.19 20.02
CA SER A 196 17.12 27.30 20.91
C SER A 196 16.28 26.85 22.12
N ASN A 197 15.25 26.04 21.90
CA ASN A 197 14.44 25.48 22.96
C ASN A 197 15.23 24.52 23.85
N ALA A 198 16.11 23.70 23.27
CA ALA A 198 16.97 22.81 24.03
C ALA A 198 17.93 23.56 24.98
N ILE A 199 18.51 24.68 24.50
CA ILE A 199 19.35 25.55 25.31
C ILE A 199 18.54 26.17 26.47
N LEU A 200 17.33 26.67 26.19
CA LEU A 200 16.45 27.24 27.23
C LEU A 200 16.03 26.17 28.25
N ALA A 201 15.66 24.99 27.82
CA ALA A 201 15.35 23.86 28.67
C ALA A 201 16.55 23.48 29.56
N LYS A 202 17.75 23.40 28.98
CA LYS A 202 18.99 23.13 29.75
C LYS A 202 19.26 24.19 30.79
N GLN A 203 19.13 25.48 30.45
CA GLN A 203 19.30 26.59 31.39
C GLN A 203 18.29 26.51 32.54
N ALA A 204 17.03 26.20 32.26
CA ALA A 204 16.00 26.02 33.28
C ALA A 204 16.32 24.88 34.25
N LEU A 205 16.80 23.75 33.71
CA LEU A 205 17.23 22.60 34.49
C LEU A 205 18.48 22.91 35.33
N ASP A 206 19.42 23.67 34.79
CA ASP A 206 20.64 24.07 35.49
C ASP A 206 20.33 25.11 36.58
N ALA A 207 19.26 25.91 36.43
CA ALA A 207 18.74 26.81 37.45
C ALA A 207 17.96 26.05 38.56
N GLY A 208 17.84 24.72 38.48
CA GLY A 208 17.22 23.88 39.49
C GLY A 208 15.70 23.69 39.32
N GLN A 209 15.12 24.05 38.16
CA GLN A 209 13.73 23.73 37.91
C GLN A 209 13.52 22.21 37.79
N PRO A 210 12.39 21.68 38.30
CA PRO A 210 12.09 20.25 38.19
C PRO A 210 12.03 19.81 36.72
N PHE A 211 12.59 18.64 36.40
CA PHE A 211 12.59 18.09 35.02
C PHE A 211 11.19 18.03 34.45
N ALA A 212 10.23 17.61 35.26
CA ALA A 212 8.83 17.48 34.85
C ALA A 212 8.21 18.80 34.38
N ASP A 213 8.54 19.92 35.01
CA ASP A 213 8.00 21.24 34.65
C ASP A 213 8.67 21.75 33.37
N VAL A 214 9.98 21.53 33.23
CA VAL A 214 10.74 21.88 32.03
C VAL A 214 10.27 21.04 30.83
N ALA A 215 10.04 19.73 31.03
CA ALA A 215 9.50 18.86 30.00
C ALA A 215 8.13 19.33 29.50
N LYS A 216 7.19 19.68 30.39
CA LYS A 216 5.87 20.25 30.01
C LYS A 216 5.99 21.54 29.22
N GLN A 217 7.03 22.32 29.44
CA GLN A 217 7.19 23.63 28.81
C GLN A 217 7.89 23.56 27.47
N TYR A 218 8.89 22.68 27.31
CA TYR A 218 9.79 22.69 26.16
C TYR A 218 9.77 21.42 25.32
N SER A 219 9.22 20.31 25.82
CA SER A 219 9.21 19.05 25.09
C SER A 219 8.03 18.96 24.14
N GLN A 220 8.30 18.42 22.93
CA GLN A 220 7.29 18.06 21.93
C GLN A 220 6.99 16.55 21.94
N ASP A 221 7.68 15.79 22.77
CA ASP A 221 7.44 14.36 22.95
C ASP A 221 6.10 14.09 23.62
N GLU A 222 5.46 12.97 23.33
CA GLU A 222 4.19 12.56 23.92
C GLU A 222 4.27 12.47 25.47
N SER A 223 5.44 12.10 26.01
CA SER A 223 5.69 12.04 27.45
C SER A 223 5.69 13.42 28.13
N ALA A 224 5.73 14.52 27.37
CA ALA A 224 5.76 15.89 27.92
C ALA A 224 4.62 16.15 28.92
N SER A 225 3.41 15.69 28.62
CA SER A 225 2.24 15.84 29.51
C SER A 225 2.40 15.10 30.82
N ALA A 226 3.16 13.99 30.84
CA ALA A 226 3.55 13.22 32.03
C ALA A 226 4.87 13.71 32.66
N GLY A 227 5.33 14.93 32.30
CA GLY A 227 6.57 15.48 32.83
C GLY A 227 7.82 14.87 32.23
N GLY A 228 7.73 14.36 31.01
CA GLY A 228 8.85 13.72 30.31
C GLY A 228 9.13 12.28 30.73
N ALA A 229 8.25 11.64 31.52
CA ALA A 229 8.42 10.27 31.97
C ALA A 229 8.32 9.30 30.78
N PHE A 230 9.45 8.99 30.17
CA PHE A 230 9.54 8.08 29.01
C PHE A 230 9.44 6.60 29.44
N GLY A 231 10.02 6.27 30.60
CA GLY A 231 9.95 4.93 31.16
C GLY A 231 11.12 4.03 30.74
N TRP A 232 10.92 2.71 30.86
CA TRP A 232 11.92 1.71 30.51
C TRP A 232 11.99 1.49 29.01
N SER A 233 13.19 1.57 28.45
CA SER A 233 13.44 1.37 27.02
C SER A 233 14.70 0.53 26.79
N PRO A 234 14.64 -0.50 25.93
CA PRO A 234 15.82 -1.15 25.39
C PRO A 234 16.51 -0.23 24.37
N LYS A 235 17.75 -0.56 24.03
CA LYS A 235 18.58 0.24 23.14
C LYS A 235 17.95 0.44 21.76
N GLU A 236 17.28 -0.57 21.26
CA GLU A 236 16.69 -0.65 19.92
C GLU A 236 15.52 0.32 19.73
N LEU A 237 14.86 0.75 20.80
CA LEU A 237 13.74 1.71 20.76
C LEU A 237 14.15 3.17 20.92
N LEU A 238 15.42 3.44 21.16
CA LEU A 238 15.96 4.79 21.23
C LEU A 238 16.67 5.13 19.92
N ASP A 239 16.64 6.43 19.58
CA ASP A 239 17.51 6.94 18.53
C ASP A 239 18.96 6.55 18.78
N PRO A 240 19.76 6.11 17.78
CA PRO A 240 21.10 5.57 18.01
C PRO A 240 22.04 6.50 18.79
N GLU A 241 22.01 7.82 18.51
CA GLU A 241 22.81 8.82 19.21
C GLU A 241 22.32 8.96 20.67
N LEU A 242 21.01 8.97 20.87
CA LEU A 242 20.39 9.03 22.19
C LEU A 242 20.70 7.78 23.01
N ALA A 243 20.58 6.59 22.40
CA ALA A 243 20.91 5.31 23.02
C ALA A 243 22.38 5.26 23.50
N GLY A 244 23.31 5.68 22.63
CA GLY A 244 24.73 5.72 22.96
C GLY A 244 25.02 6.51 24.24
N ILE A 245 24.33 7.63 24.44
CA ILE A 245 24.45 8.47 25.62
C ILE A 245 23.71 7.87 26.82
N ALA A 246 22.42 7.49 26.62
CA ALA A 246 21.56 6.95 27.68
C ALA A 246 22.19 5.75 28.40
N PHE A 247 22.81 4.84 27.63
CA PHE A 247 23.47 3.66 28.20
C PHE A 247 24.86 3.94 28.79
N SER A 248 25.49 5.10 28.51
CA SER A 248 26.82 5.47 29.02
C SER A 248 26.80 6.33 30.30
N ILE A 249 25.74 7.12 30.52
CA ILE A 249 25.65 8.05 31.65
C ILE A 249 24.75 7.54 32.79
N SER A 250 24.85 8.17 33.95
CA SER A 250 23.87 8.14 35.03
C SER A 250 23.46 9.57 35.36
N GLY A 251 22.15 9.83 35.56
CA GLY A 251 21.63 11.17 35.76
C GLY A 251 21.38 11.93 34.46
N ARG A 252 21.58 13.24 34.49
CA ARG A 252 21.18 14.12 33.39
C ARG A 252 22.28 14.32 32.35
N SER A 253 21.88 14.38 31.10
CA SER A 253 22.76 14.72 29.97
C SER A 253 22.89 16.23 29.78
N ASP A 254 23.86 16.62 28.96
CA ASP A 254 23.83 17.87 28.23
C ASP A 254 22.81 17.77 27.08
N VAL A 255 22.70 18.84 26.25
CA VAL A 255 21.90 18.80 25.03
C VAL A 255 22.53 17.79 24.08
N ILE A 256 21.72 16.84 23.60
CA ILE A 256 22.07 15.83 22.63
C ILE A 256 21.46 16.26 21.30
N GLU A 257 22.30 16.49 20.31
CA GLU A 257 21.86 16.75 18.93
C GLU A 257 21.84 15.44 18.18
N THR A 258 20.70 15.15 17.53
CA THR A 258 20.53 13.99 16.64
C THR A 258 20.09 14.47 15.26
N THR A 259 19.98 13.55 14.33
CA THR A 259 19.45 13.86 12.98
C THR A 259 17.97 14.26 12.99
N LYS A 260 17.23 13.93 14.06
CA LYS A 260 15.78 14.17 14.16
C LYS A 260 15.43 15.38 15.01
N ASP A 261 16.11 15.55 16.16
CA ASP A 261 15.76 16.57 17.15
C ASP A 261 16.91 16.83 18.13
N PHE A 262 16.67 17.77 19.06
CA PHE A 262 17.54 18.08 20.20
C PHE A 262 16.94 17.53 21.47
N TYR A 263 17.67 16.67 22.16
CA TYR A 263 17.19 15.97 23.36
C TYR A 263 17.96 16.37 24.62
N ILE A 264 17.25 16.30 25.75
CA ILE A 264 17.86 16.24 27.09
C ILE A 264 17.23 15.06 27.80
N ILE A 265 18.06 14.16 28.35
CA ILE A 265 17.61 12.99 29.10
C ILE A 265 18.08 13.04 30.54
N GLU A 266 17.30 12.40 31.39
CA GLU A 266 17.68 12.10 32.75
C GLU A 266 17.54 10.60 33.00
N VAL A 267 18.66 9.88 33.09
CA VAL A 267 18.67 8.43 33.33
C VAL A 267 18.46 8.18 34.81
N LEU A 268 17.36 7.53 35.15
CA LEU A 268 16.90 7.24 36.47
C LEU A 268 17.49 5.90 36.99
N ASP A 269 17.50 4.88 36.14
CA ASP A 269 17.95 3.54 36.48
C ASP A 269 18.32 2.72 35.23
N LYS A 270 19.10 1.63 35.43
CA LYS A 270 19.46 0.65 34.40
C LYS A 270 19.32 -0.75 34.98
N GLN A 271 18.59 -1.61 34.24
CA GLN A 271 18.35 -2.98 34.66
C GLN A 271 18.28 -3.92 33.48
N VAL A 272 18.64 -5.18 33.67
CA VAL A 272 18.28 -6.26 32.73
C VAL A 272 16.81 -6.60 32.98
N ARG A 273 16.00 -6.48 31.95
CA ARG A 273 14.55 -6.65 32.02
C ARG A 273 14.04 -7.44 30.82
N GLU A 274 12.85 -8.02 30.97
CA GLU A 274 12.15 -8.69 29.88
C GLU A 274 11.92 -7.73 28.68
N VAL A 275 12.24 -8.20 27.49
CA VAL A 275 11.83 -7.55 26.23
C VAL A 275 10.41 -7.98 25.93
N THR A 276 9.46 -7.14 26.30
CA THR A 276 8.02 -7.45 26.18
C THR A 276 7.60 -7.62 24.74
N ARG A 277 6.44 -8.27 24.53
CA ARG A 277 5.86 -8.40 23.19
C ARG A 277 5.61 -7.05 22.53
N GLU A 278 5.17 -6.05 23.31
CA GLU A 278 4.93 -4.68 22.81
C GLU A 278 6.24 -4.06 22.32
N MET A 279 7.31 -4.12 23.09
CA MET A 279 8.63 -3.65 22.67
C MET A 279 9.09 -4.32 21.37
N LYS A 280 8.87 -5.62 21.22
CA LYS A 280 9.22 -6.34 19.98
C LYS A 280 8.42 -5.82 18.79
N ILE A 281 7.11 -5.58 18.97
CA ILE A 281 6.25 -5.01 17.93
C ILE A 281 6.75 -3.61 17.53
N ASP A 282 7.09 -2.78 18.51
CA ASP A 282 7.57 -1.40 18.27
C ASP A 282 8.93 -1.40 17.55
N ILE A 283 9.85 -2.29 17.95
CA ILE A 283 11.15 -2.46 17.25
C ILE A 283 10.92 -2.91 15.82
N GLY A 284 10.08 -3.94 15.61
CA GLY A 284 9.74 -4.44 14.26
C GLY A 284 9.15 -3.35 13.37
N ASN A 285 8.19 -2.59 13.89
CA ASN A 285 7.57 -1.47 13.20
C ASN A 285 8.58 -0.37 12.85
N GLN A 286 9.44 0.02 13.80
CA GLN A 286 10.45 1.06 13.59
C GLN A 286 11.43 0.68 12.49
N GLU A 287 11.99 -0.52 12.55
CA GLU A 287 12.92 -1.05 11.55
C GLU A 287 12.25 -1.18 10.17
N PHE A 288 11.01 -1.65 10.16
CA PHE A 288 10.26 -1.76 8.91
C PHE A 288 9.94 -0.40 8.28
N GLN A 289 9.57 0.62 9.08
CA GLN A 289 9.36 1.98 8.57
C GLN A 289 10.65 2.56 7.98
N ALA A 290 11.81 2.33 8.60
CA ALA A 290 13.11 2.75 8.05
C ALA A 290 13.37 2.09 6.69
N LEU A 291 13.07 0.80 6.52
CA LEU A 291 13.16 0.12 5.22
C LEU A 291 12.21 0.71 4.18
N LEU A 292 10.97 1.01 4.58
CA LEU A 292 9.98 1.62 3.67
C LEU A 292 10.45 3.00 3.18
N GLU A 293 11.02 3.80 4.06
CA GLU A 293 11.55 5.12 3.69
C GLU A 293 12.70 5.01 2.68
N VAL A 294 13.64 4.10 2.92
CA VAL A 294 14.73 3.81 1.98
C VAL A 294 14.18 3.32 0.63
N ALA A 295 13.25 2.37 0.65
CA ALA A 295 12.64 1.84 -0.57
C ALA A 295 11.85 2.93 -1.32
N PHE A 296 11.11 3.78 -0.61
CA PHE A 296 10.39 4.91 -1.19
C PHE A 296 11.32 5.87 -1.92
N ASN A 297 12.43 6.26 -1.28
CA ASN A 297 13.41 7.21 -1.85
C ASN A 297 14.16 6.64 -3.05
N ASN A 298 14.31 5.32 -3.13
CA ASN A 298 15.04 4.63 -4.20
C ASN A 298 14.14 4.10 -5.32
N THR A 299 12.82 4.17 -5.17
CA THR A 299 11.87 3.60 -6.14
C THR A 299 11.26 4.68 -7.02
N ILE A 300 11.20 4.42 -8.34
CA ILE A 300 10.52 5.31 -9.29
C ILE A 300 9.02 5.25 -9.04
N LEU A 301 8.41 6.41 -8.79
CA LEU A 301 6.99 6.58 -8.59
C LEU A 301 6.42 7.52 -9.64
N VAL A 302 5.37 7.09 -10.34
CA VAL A 302 4.68 7.92 -11.35
C VAL A 302 3.18 7.80 -11.14
N TYR A 303 2.51 8.95 -11.03
CA TYR A 303 1.07 9.08 -10.91
C TYR A 303 0.53 9.81 -12.14
N ASN A 304 -0.33 9.16 -12.93
CA ASN A 304 -0.89 9.67 -14.19
C ASN A 304 -2.43 9.64 -14.21
N LEU A 305 -3.08 9.74 -13.04
CA LEU A 305 -4.54 9.84 -12.98
C LEU A 305 -5.01 11.18 -13.57
N LYS A 306 -5.86 11.10 -14.59
CA LYS A 306 -6.44 12.27 -15.24
C LYS A 306 -7.66 12.79 -14.46
N PRO A 307 -8.00 14.09 -14.55
CA PRO A 307 -9.16 14.65 -13.86
C PRO A 307 -10.48 13.92 -14.17
N GLU A 308 -10.69 13.51 -15.43
CA GLU A 308 -11.87 12.74 -15.84
C GLU A 308 -11.93 11.34 -15.19
N GLN A 309 -10.76 10.70 -14.97
CA GLN A 309 -10.68 9.41 -14.29
C GLN A 309 -10.98 9.57 -12.79
N VAL A 310 -10.48 10.62 -12.16
CA VAL A 310 -10.79 10.97 -10.76
C VAL A 310 -12.29 11.22 -10.60
N GLN A 311 -12.91 12.00 -11.52
CA GLN A 311 -14.35 12.25 -11.50
C GLN A 311 -15.17 10.97 -11.70
N SER A 312 -14.72 10.06 -12.59
CA SER A 312 -15.35 8.76 -12.81
C SER A 312 -15.31 7.89 -11.53
N LEU A 313 -14.17 7.85 -10.84
CA LEU A 313 -14.02 7.17 -9.54
C LEU A 313 -14.99 7.76 -8.50
N ALA A 314 -15.04 9.08 -8.37
CA ALA A 314 -15.92 9.77 -7.44
C ALA A 314 -17.40 9.41 -7.67
N ASN A 315 -17.85 9.42 -8.92
CA ASN A 315 -19.21 9.07 -9.26
C ASN A 315 -19.55 7.61 -8.94
N ARG A 316 -18.62 6.67 -9.15
CA ARG A 316 -18.85 5.24 -8.88
C ARG A 316 -18.88 4.93 -7.40
N VAL A 317 -17.93 5.49 -6.65
CA VAL A 317 -17.85 5.31 -5.20
C VAL A 317 -19.04 5.97 -4.53
N GLY A 318 -19.42 7.19 -4.95
CA GLY A 318 -20.61 7.87 -4.44
C GLY A 318 -21.92 7.11 -4.73
N ALA A 319 -22.04 6.46 -5.89
CA ALA A 319 -23.19 5.62 -6.23
C ALA A 319 -23.22 4.28 -5.46
N ALA A 320 -22.14 3.86 -4.85
CA ALA A 320 -22.05 2.63 -4.06
C ALA A 320 -22.52 2.81 -2.60
N ILE A 321 -22.82 4.04 -2.18
CA ILE A 321 -23.32 4.36 -0.83
C ILE A 321 -24.82 4.08 -0.80
N PRO A 322 -25.32 3.12 0.02
CA PRO A 322 -26.76 2.93 0.19
C PRO A 322 -27.35 4.12 0.95
N GLY A 323 -28.12 4.97 0.26
CA GLY A 323 -28.90 6.04 0.90
C GLY A 323 -28.40 7.47 0.70
N GLY A 324 -27.61 7.73 -0.35
CA GLY A 324 -27.34 9.08 -0.85
C GLY A 324 -28.45 9.56 -1.80
#